data_8f184d224b2ac937ad4d38d652fedb3e
#
_entry.id   8f184d224b2ac937ad4d38d652fedb3e
#
_cell.length_a   1.000
_cell.length_b   1.000
_cell.length_c   1.000
_cell.angle_alpha   90.00
_cell.angle_beta   90.00
_cell.angle_gamma   90.00
#
_symmetry.space_group_name_H-M   'P 1'
#
loop_
_entity.id
_entity.type
_entity.pdbx_description
1 polymer ?
#
loop_
_entity_poly.entity_id
_entity_poly.type
_entity_poly.pdbx_seq_one_letter_code
_entity_poly.pdbx_strand_id
1 'polypeptide(L)'
;IDDACSFAQAFAAAGMDFLSLSRGGKFDDAKQPRVGAAAYPYTGRSGYECMPAYLSDEQGPWGRNVEPVAKIRTSVRKAGFTTPIVTAGGIYSFDQAEALLTDEKADIVGFARQALADPDWFEKVRTGHVSEVMLCRYSNYCEGLDQKHKQVTCELWDRSGLDKEHAVLASDGKRRLTAPPWRTNNTES
;
A
#
# COMPACT_ATOMS: atom_id res chain seq x y z
N ILE A 1 -5.53 -20.51 5.36
CA ILE A 1 -6.62 -19.65 4.84
C ILE A 1 -7.95 -19.99 5.52
N ASP A 2 -8.20 -21.27 5.87
CA ASP A 2 -9.46 -21.71 6.46
C ASP A 2 -9.70 -21.06 7.84
N ASP A 3 -8.67 -21.01 8.67
CA ASP A 3 -8.73 -20.30 9.95
C ASP A 3 -9.04 -18.82 9.75
N ALA A 4 -8.43 -18.17 8.74
CA ALA A 4 -8.69 -16.78 8.43
C ALA A 4 -10.14 -16.55 7.98
N CYS A 5 -10.74 -17.50 7.24
CA CYS A 5 -12.16 -17.45 6.90
C CYS A 5 -13.04 -17.55 8.15
N SER A 6 -12.71 -18.49 9.06
CA SER A 6 -13.47 -18.68 10.30
C SER A 6 -13.38 -17.44 11.21
N PHE A 7 -12.20 -16.85 11.36
CA PHE A 7 -12.03 -15.60 12.12
C PHE A 7 -12.78 -14.44 11.48
N ALA A 8 -12.73 -14.30 10.15
CA ALA A 8 -13.44 -13.23 9.46
C ALA A 8 -14.96 -13.34 9.64
N GLN A 9 -15.52 -14.56 9.60
CA GLN A 9 -16.94 -14.78 9.90
C GLN A 9 -17.27 -14.41 11.35
N ALA A 10 -16.41 -14.79 12.31
CA ALA A 10 -16.62 -14.46 13.71
C ALA A 10 -16.58 -12.94 13.96
N PHE A 11 -15.65 -12.22 13.33
CA PHE A 11 -15.57 -10.76 13.40
C PHE A 11 -16.79 -10.09 12.76
N ALA A 12 -17.24 -10.57 11.61
CA ALA A 12 -18.46 -10.08 10.98
C ALA A 12 -19.69 -10.31 11.87
N ALA A 13 -19.82 -11.49 12.48
CA ALA A 13 -20.89 -11.82 13.41
C ALA A 13 -20.84 -10.94 14.68
N ALA A 14 -19.65 -10.52 15.11
CA ALA A 14 -19.47 -9.60 16.22
C ALA A 14 -19.80 -8.14 15.90
N GLY A 15 -20.16 -7.84 14.63
CA GLY A 15 -20.58 -6.50 14.21
C GLY A 15 -19.44 -5.56 13.83
N MET A 16 -18.31 -6.07 13.37
CA MET A 16 -17.23 -5.22 12.84
C MET A 16 -17.71 -4.43 11.63
N ASP A 17 -17.39 -3.14 11.57
CA ASP A 17 -17.80 -2.24 10.49
C ASP A 17 -17.16 -2.59 9.15
N PHE A 18 -15.93 -3.09 9.15
CA PHE A 18 -15.20 -3.60 7.99
C PHE A 18 -14.06 -4.51 8.42
N LEU A 19 -13.54 -5.32 7.51
CA LEU A 19 -12.37 -6.16 7.74
C LEU A 19 -11.26 -5.76 6.77
N SER A 20 -10.18 -5.18 7.29
CA SER A 20 -8.99 -4.86 6.51
C SER A 20 -8.01 -6.02 6.57
N LEU A 21 -7.83 -6.69 5.43
CA LEU A 21 -7.06 -7.91 5.33
C LEU A 21 -5.68 -7.63 4.74
N SER A 22 -4.65 -7.93 5.52
CA SER A 22 -3.27 -7.85 5.09
C SER A 22 -2.59 -9.21 5.17
N ARG A 23 -1.59 -9.39 4.33
CA ARG A 23 -0.71 -10.55 4.39
C ARG A 23 0.64 -10.08 4.88
N GLY A 24 1.04 -10.49 6.08
CA GLY A 24 2.40 -10.28 6.57
C GLY A 24 3.41 -10.95 5.64
N GLY A 25 4.53 -10.30 5.39
CA GLY A 25 5.66 -10.94 4.74
C GLY A 25 6.32 -11.89 5.74
N LYS A 26 5.96 -13.17 5.72
CA LYS A 26 6.72 -14.19 6.45
C LYS A 26 7.74 -14.78 5.48
N PHE A 27 8.99 -14.54 5.78
CA PHE A 27 10.10 -15.20 5.13
C PHE A 27 10.60 -16.32 6.05
N ASP A 28 11.07 -17.40 5.51
CA ASP A 28 11.56 -18.55 6.30
C ASP A 28 12.76 -18.16 7.18
N ASP A 29 13.50 -17.14 6.79
CA ASP A 29 14.64 -16.58 7.53
C ASP A 29 14.28 -15.31 8.33
N ALA A 30 13.00 -14.96 8.44
CA ALA A 30 12.57 -13.78 9.16
C ALA A 30 12.93 -13.85 10.64
N LYS A 31 13.48 -12.76 11.16
CA LYS A 31 13.84 -12.63 12.57
C LYS A 31 12.79 -11.81 13.31
N GLN A 32 12.43 -12.27 14.49
CA GLN A 32 11.61 -11.47 15.40
C GLN A 32 12.37 -10.18 15.76
N PRO A 33 11.69 -9.02 15.76
CA PRO A 33 12.29 -7.79 16.27
C PRO A 33 12.62 -7.95 17.75
N ARG A 34 13.61 -7.23 18.21
CA ARG A 34 13.88 -7.13 19.65
C ARG A 34 12.71 -6.41 20.32
N VAL A 35 12.38 -6.82 21.53
CA VAL A 35 11.38 -6.14 22.36
C VAL A 35 11.73 -4.66 22.47
N GLY A 36 10.80 -3.77 22.13
CA GLY A 36 11.01 -2.34 22.11
C GLY A 36 11.65 -1.78 20.83
N ALA A 37 12.02 -2.62 19.85
CA ALA A 37 12.40 -2.16 18.53
C ALA A 37 11.15 -1.85 17.71
N ALA A 38 11.26 -0.82 16.83
CA ALA A 38 10.11 -0.42 16.03
C ALA A 38 9.68 -1.51 15.06
N ALA A 39 8.57 -1.50 14.97
CA ALA A 39 7.38 -1.71 14.17
C ALA A 39 7.33 -2.78 13.09
N TYR A 40 8.40 -3.29 12.53
CA TYR A 40 8.29 -4.40 11.58
C TYR A 40 8.56 -5.70 12.28
N PRO A 41 7.53 -6.53 12.46
CA PRO A 41 7.66 -7.74 13.26
C PRO A 41 8.63 -8.75 12.64
N TYR A 42 8.87 -8.66 11.34
CA TYR A 42 9.72 -9.62 10.64
C TYR A 42 10.56 -8.93 9.57
N THR A 43 11.86 -9.11 9.67
CA THR A 43 12.81 -8.73 8.61
C THR A 43 13.42 -10.00 8.06
N GLY A 44 13.44 -10.14 6.73
CA GLY A 44 14.16 -11.20 6.06
C GLY A 44 15.68 -11.11 6.26
N ARG A 45 16.43 -12.00 5.64
CA ARG A 45 17.90 -12.06 5.75
C ARG A 45 18.58 -10.74 5.38
N SER A 46 18.04 -10.00 4.42
CA SER A 46 18.49 -8.67 4.02
C SER A 46 18.22 -7.61 5.08
N GLY A 47 17.31 -7.86 6.04
CA GLY A 47 16.86 -6.91 7.05
C GLY A 47 15.88 -5.85 6.53
N TYR A 48 15.44 -5.94 5.26
CA TYR A 48 14.61 -4.93 4.60
C TYR A 48 13.33 -5.46 3.99
N GLU A 49 13.03 -6.72 4.11
CA GLU A 49 12.05 -7.41 3.28
C GLU A 49 10.85 -7.94 4.06
N CYS A 50 10.22 -7.13 4.87
CA CYS A 50 8.89 -7.45 5.33
C CYS A 50 7.81 -7.20 4.27
N MET A 51 8.15 -6.47 3.20
CA MET A 51 7.29 -6.24 2.05
C MET A 51 8.01 -6.64 0.75
N PRO A 52 7.41 -7.51 -0.07
CA PRO A 52 8.02 -7.88 -1.33
C PRO A 52 8.18 -6.66 -2.24
N ALA A 53 9.41 -6.36 -2.63
CA ALA A 53 9.73 -5.32 -3.61
C ALA A 53 9.60 -5.85 -5.03
N TYR A 54 10.08 -7.05 -5.21
CA TYR A 54 10.12 -7.78 -6.47
C TYR A 54 9.96 -9.25 -6.17
N LEU A 55 9.93 -10.06 -7.20
CA LEU A 55 9.53 -11.41 -7.08
C LEU A 55 10.39 -12.35 -7.79
N SER A 56 10.39 -13.49 -7.20
CA SER A 56 10.97 -14.69 -7.76
C SER A 56 10.14 -15.32 -8.88
N ASP A 57 8.96 -14.78 -9.18
CA ASP A 57 8.05 -15.26 -10.23
C ASP A 57 7.47 -14.12 -11.08
N GLU A 58 6.77 -14.47 -12.14
CA GLU A 58 6.25 -13.53 -13.15
C GLU A 58 5.18 -12.58 -12.62
N GLN A 59 4.52 -12.91 -11.51
CA GLN A 59 3.47 -12.05 -10.95
C GLN A 59 4.02 -10.73 -10.43
N GLY A 60 5.28 -10.65 -10.09
CA GLY A 60 5.81 -9.43 -9.53
C GLY A 60 5.20 -9.06 -8.15
N PRO A 61 5.35 -7.85 -7.62
CA PRO A 61 4.78 -7.42 -6.35
C PRO A 61 3.26 -7.19 -6.40
N TRP A 62 2.64 -7.50 -7.55
CA TRP A 62 1.29 -7.06 -7.87
C TRP A 62 0.23 -8.00 -7.32
N GLY A 63 -0.74 -7.43 -6.60
CA GLY A 63 -1.98 -8.11 -6.22
C GLY A 63 -1.86 -9.41 -5.45
N ARG A 64 -0.73 -9.68 -4.79
CA ARG A 64 -0.48 -10.97 -4.13
C ARG A 64 -1.42 -11.31 -2.99
N ASN A 65 -2.10 -10.32 -2.46
CA ASN A 65 -3.07 -10.52 -1.39
C ASN A 65 -4.50 -10.67 -1.92
N VAL A 66 -4.73 -10.47 -3.21
CA VAL A 66 -6.07 -10.42 -3.79
C VAL A 66 -6.80 -11.74 -3.65
N GLU A 67 -6.22 -12.84 -4.09
CA GLU A 67 -6.90 -14.15 -4.06
C GLU A 67 -7.20 -14.65 -2.64
N PRO A 68 -6.30 -14.54 -1.66
CA PRO A 68 -6.65 -14.83 -0.27
C PRO A 68 -7.80 -13.98 0.26
N VAL A 69 -7.81 -12.67 -0.05
CA VAL A 69 -8.87 -11.75 0.38
C VAL A 69 -10.20 -12.12 -0.28
N ALA A 70 -10.21 -12.40 -1.58
CA ALA A 70 -11.40 -12.83 -2.29
C ALA A 70 -12.03 -14.11 -1.71
N LYS A 71 -11.20 -15.09 -1.30
CA LYS A 71 -11.67 -16.29 -0.61
C LYS A 71 -12.34 -15.96 0.73
N ILE A 72 -11.72 -15.08 1.52
CA ILE A 72 -12.27 -14.64 2.80
C ILE A 72 -13.59 -13.89 2.58
N ARG A 73 -13.64 -12.96 1.61
CA ARG A 73 -14.87 -12.25 1.25
C ARG A 73 -15.99 -13.23 0.89
N THR A 74 -15.71 -14.18 0.02
CA THR A 74 -16.66 -15.21 -0.36
C THR A 74 -17.17 -16.01 0.84
N SER A 75 -16.29 -16.35 1.78
CA SER A 75 -16.63 -17.06 3.00
C SER A 75 -17.57 -16.24 3.90
N VAL A 76 -17.28 -14.94 4.09
CA VAL A 76 -18.11 -14.01 4.86
C VAL A 76 -19.50 -13.86 4.21
N ARG A 77 -19.57 -13.71 2.87
CA ARG A 77 -20.83 -13.63 2.13
C ARG A 77 -21.67 -14.90 2.23
N LYS A 78 -21.03 -16.08 2.11
CA LYS A 78 -21.71 -17.37 2.29
C LYS A 78 -22.27 -17.58 3.69
N ALA A 79 -21.66 -16.97 4.70
CA ALA A 79 -22.17 -16.97 6.07
C ALA A 79 -23.29 -15.93 6.32
N GLY A 80 -23.71 -15.20 5.28
CA GLY A 80 -24.82 -14.25 5.34
C GLY A 80 -24.44 -12.84 5.80
N PHE A 81 -23.15 -12.53 5.92
CA PHE A 81 -22.71 -11.21 6.36
C PHE A 81 -22.36 -10.30 5.18
N THR A 82 -22.67 -9.02 5.32
CA THR A 82 -22.37 -7.95 4.34
C THR A 82 -21.19 -7.07 4.74
N THR A 83 -20.51 -7.39 5.84
CA THR A 83 -19.34 -6.65 6.34
C THR A 83 -18.35 -6.39 5.21
N PRO A 84 -17.99 -5.13 4.92
CA PRO A 84 -17.08 -4.79 3.85
C PRO A 84 -15.69 -5.37 4.06
N ILE A 85 -15.10 -5.86 2.98
CA ILE A 85 -13.76 -6.44 2.97
C ILE A 85 -12.81 -5.53 2.21
N VAL A 86 -11.74 -5.09 2.88
CA VAL A 86 -10.70 -4.26 2.31
C VAL A 86 -9.54 -5.13 1.87
N THR A 87 -9.11 -4.99 0.61
CA THR A 87 -7.88 -5.58 0.11
C THR A 87 -6.79 -4.52 -0.03
N ALA A 88 -5.56 -4.89 0.30
CA ALA A 88 -4.38 -4.06 0.09
C ALA A 88 -3.18 -4.94 -0.24
N GLY A 89 -2.16 -4.35 -0.86
CA GLY A 89 -0.90 -5.02 -1.20
C GLY A 89 -0.70 -5.23 -2.69
N GLY A 90 0.25 -4.51 -3.26
CA GLY A 90 0.60 -4.58 -4.68
C GLY A 90 -0.47 -4.02 -5.61
N ILE A 91 -1.27 -3.08 -5.15
CA ILE A 91 -2.26 -2.35 -5.96
C ILE A 91 -1.68 -0.97 -6.25
N TYR A 92 -1.60 -0.59 -7.51
CA TYR A 92 -0.89 0.61 -7.93
C TYR A 92 -1.57 1.39 -9.07
N SER A 93 -2.44 0.75 -9.86
CA SER A 93 -3.14 1.41 -10.97
C SER A 93 -4.65 1.49 -10.72
N PHE A 94 -5.29 2.44 -11.40
CA PHE A 94 -6.73 2.59 -11.38
C PHE A 94 -7.41 1.35 -11.97
N ASP A 95 -6.98 0.90 -13.14
CA ASP A 95 -7.59 -0.25 -13.82
C ASP A 95 -7.53 -1.52 -12.97
N GLN A 96 -6.42 -1.73 -12.26
CA GLN A 96 -6.30 -2.84 -11.30
C GLN A 96 -7.30 -2.69 -10.15
N ALA A 97 -7.41 -1.50 -9.56
CA ALA A 97 -8.33 -1.24 -8.46
C ALA A 97 -9.79 -1.42 -8.89
N GLU A 98 -10.15 -0.88 -10.06
CA GLU A 98 -11.50 -0.99 -10.63
C GLU A 98 -11.87 -2.45 -10.93
N ALA A 99 -10.96 -3.21 -11.52
CA ALA A 99 -11.17 -4.63 -11.80
C ALA A 99 -11.42 -5.43 -10.51
N LEU A 100 -10.70 -5.13 -9.42
CA LEU A 100 -10.89 -5.83 -8.14
C LEU A 100 -12.29 -5.61 -7.55
N LEU A 101 -12.84 -4.42 -7.70
CA LEU A 101 -14.19 -4.09 -7.24
C LEU A 101 -15.26 -4.71 -8.17
N THR A 102 -15.09 -4.57 -9.48
CA THR A 102 -15.99 -5.09 -10.50
C THR A 102 -16.08 -6.61 -10.47
N ASP A 103 -14.96 -7.30 -10.27
CA ASP A 103 -14.87 -8.74 -10.15
C ASP A 103 -15.27 -9.27 -8.76
N GLU A 104 -15.76 -8.39 -7.90
CA GLU A 104 -16.16 -8.71 -6.52
C GLU A 104 -15.07 -9.39 -5.69
N LYS A 105 -13.80 -9.09 -5.94
CA LYS A 105 -12.66 -9.61 -5.17
C LYS A 105 -12.54 -8.93 -3.80
N ALA A 106 -12.97 -7.68 -3.70
CA ALA A 106 -13.02 -6.88 -2.49
C ALA A 106 -14.18 -5.87 -2.55
N ASP A 107 -14.49 -5.23 -1.45
CA ASP A 107 -15.47 -4.14 -1.40
C ASP A 107 -14.78 -2.77 -1.35
N ILE A 108 -13.55 -2.74 -0.83
CA ILE A 108 -12.74 -1.55 -0.72
C ILE A 108 -11.29 -1.90 -1.11
N VAL A 109 -10.65 -1.00 -1.83
CA VAL A 109 -9.24 -1.13 -2.21
C VAL A 109 -8.40 -0.15 -1.40
N GLY A 110 -7.36 -0.67 -0.75
CA GLY A 110 -6.39 0.12 0.01
C GLY A 110 -5.00 0.08 -0.62
N PHE A 111 -4.32 1.22 -0.60
CA PHE A 111 -2.92 1.28 -1.02
C PHE A 111 -2.14 2.33 -0.21
N ALA A 112 -0.89 1.99 0.13
CA ALA A 112 -0.02 2.85 0.90
C ALA A 112 1.13 3.40 0.04
N ARG A 113 1.96 2.52 -0.52
CA ARG A 113 3.14 2.94 -1.29
C ARG A 113 2.79 3.71 -2.56
N GLN A 114 1.66 3.39 -3.21
CA GLN A 114 1.18 4.15 -4.36
C GLN A 114 0.72 5.56 -3.96
N ALA A 115 0.00 5.70 -2.86
CA ALA A 115 -0.41 7.01 -2.34
C ALA A 115 0.79 7.87 -1.90
N LEU A 116 1.86 7.23 -1.41
CA LEU A 116 3.11 7.92 -1.11
C LEU A 116 3.87 8.34 -2.37
N ALA A 117 3.83 7.51 -3.41
CA ALA A 117 4.43 7.82 -4.71
C ALA A 117 3.73 8.99 -5.39
N ASP A 118 2.41 9.01 -5.33
CA ASP A 118 1.58 10.06 -5.88
C ASP A 118 0.44 10.44 -4.91
N PRO A 119 0.64 11.44 -4.06
CA PRO A 119 -0.41 11.89 -3.14
C PRO A 119 -1.66 12.44 -3.83
N ASP A 120 -1.52 12.90 -5.07
CA ASP A 120 -2.63 13.44 -5.87
C ASP A 120 -3.31 12.37 -6.75
N TRP A 121 -3.02 11.09 -6.51
CA TRP A 121 -3.52 9.97 -7.31
C TRP A 121 -5.04 10.01 -7.50
N PHE A 122 -5.80 10.18 -6.43
CA PHE A 122 -7.26 10.21 -6.49
C PHE A 122 -7.78 11.38 -7.34
N GLU A 123 -7.18 12.54 -7.17
CA GLU A 123 -7.57 13.73 -7.93
C GLU A 123 -7.25 13.58 -9.41
N LYS A 124 -6.08 13.04 -9.75
CA LYS A 124 -5.71 12.73 -11.12
C LYS A 124 -6.67 11.74 -11.77
N VAL A 125 -7.00 10.66 -11.06
CA VAL A 125 -7.97 9.67 -11.55
C VAL A 125 -9.35 10.29 -11.73
N ARG A 126 -9.85 11.00 -10.72
CA ARG A 126 -11.17 11.63 -10.73
C ARG A 126 -11.35 12.65 -11.86
N THR A 127 -10.28 13.33 -12.22
CA THR A 127 -10.29 14.37 -13.27
C THR A 127 -9.81 13.89 -14.66
N GLY A 128 -9.60 12.59 -14.83
CA GLY A 128 -9.22 12.00 -16.12
C GLY A 128 -7.73 12.10 -16.46
N HIS A 129 -6.87 12.43 -15.49
CA HIS A 129 -5.42 12.58 -15.68
C HIS A 129 -4.63 11.33 -15.24
N VAL A 130 -5.17 10.16 -15.52
CA VAL A 130 -4.55 8.87 -15.16
C VAL A 130 -3.13 8.71 -15.73
N SER A 131 -2.88 9.23 -16.92
CA SER A 131 -1.54 9.20 -17.54
C SER A 131 -0.47 10.01 -16.81
N GLU A 132 -0.87 10.93 -15.93
CA GLU A 132 0.04 11.75 -15.12
C GLU A 132 0.32 11.15 -13.75
N VAL A 133 -0.24 9.98 -13.46
CA VAL A 133 -0.01 9.29 -12.18
C VAL A 133 1.42 8.77 -12.10
N MET A 134 2.11 9.12 -11.01
CA MET A 134 3.42 8.56 -10.70
C MET A 134 3.26 7.17 -10.10
N LEU A 135 3.61 6.15 -10.86
CA LEU A 135 3.48 4.76 -10.42
C LEU A 135 4.61 4.37 -9.46
N CYS A 136 4.24 3.76 -8.34
CA CYS A 136 5.20 3.21 -7.38
C CYS A 136 6.08 2.14 -8.04
N ARG A 137 7.39 2.26 -7.86
CA ARG A 137 8.38 1.30 -8.39
C ARG A 137 8.64 0.12 -7.47
N TYR A 138 8.05 0.11 -6.29
CA TYR A 138 8.22 -0.93 -5.27
C TYR A 138 9.69 -1.20 -4.88
N SER A 139 10.52 -0.16 -4.92
CA SER A 139 11.93 -0.25 -4.50
C SER A 139 12.11 -0.40 -2.98
N ASN A 140 11.04 -0.27 -2.21
CA ASN A 140 11.03 -0.24 -0.75
C ASN A 140 11.91 0.87 -0.13
N TYR A 141 12.23 1.90 -0.88
CA TYR A 141 12.97 3.04 -0.37
C TYR A 141 12.29 3.69 0.85
N CYS A 142 10.99 3.88 0.78
CA CYS A 142 10.18 4.43 1.87
C CYS A 142 10.23 3.54 3.13
N GLU A 143 10.16 2.22 2.97
CA GLU A 143 10.31 1.28 4.07
C GLU A 143 11.71 1.34 4.68
N GLY A 144 12.74 1.38 3.84
CA GLY A 144 14.12 1.53 4.32
C GLY A 144 14.38 2.83 5.10
N LEU A 145 13.61 3.90 4.85
CA LEU A 145 13.62 5.11 5.67
C LEU A 145 12.96 4.86 7.02
N ASP A 146 11.78 4.23 7.02
CA ASP A 146 11.04 3.93 8.23
C ASP A 146 11.82 2.99 9.17
N GLN A 147 12.40 1.93 8.66
CA GLN A 147 13.26 1.04 9.44
C GLN A 147 14.47 1.74 10.09
N LYS A 148 14.90 2.85 9.51
CA LYS A 148 15.98 3.71 10.05
C LYS A 148 15.46 4.85 10.91
N HIS A 149 14.18 4.83 11.26
CA HIS A 149 13.50 5.90 12.01
C HIS A 149 13.66 7.28 11.37
N LYS A 150 13.71 7.33 10.04
CA LYS A 150 13.72 8.58 9.27
C LYS A 150 12.32 8.91 8.81
N GLN A 151 12.11 10.19 8.54
CA GLN A 151 10.87 10.65 7.92
C GLN A 151 10.66 9.95 6.58
N VAL A 152 9.50 9.35 6.40
CA VAL A 152 9.17 8.54 5.24
C VAL A 152 8.79 9.43 4.06
N THR A 153 9.47 9.22 2.94
CA THR A 153 9.28 9.94 1.68
C THR A 153 9.36 8.96 0.52
N CYS A 154 9.02 9.41 -0.69
CA CYS A 154 9.19 8.61 -1.90
C CYS A 154 10.37 9.09 -2.74
N GLU A 155 11.18 8.15 -3.20
CA GLU A 155 12.35 8.44 -4.05
C GLU A 155 12.00 9.14 -5.37
N LEU A 156 10.75 9.00 -5.85
CA LEU A 156 10.30 9.61 -7.09
C LEU A 156 10.28 11.15 -7.03
N TRP A 157 10.13 11.71 -5.84
CA TRP A 157 9.98 13.15 -5.69
C TRP A 157 10.80 13.78 -4.55
N ASP A 158 11.35 13.01 -3.61
CA ASP A 158 11.91 13.58 -2.39
C ASP A 158 13.21 14.37 -2.62
N ARG A 159 13.90 14.12 -3.73
CA ARG A 159 15.13 14.85 -4.11
C ARG A 159 14.94 15.88 -5.21
N SER A 160 13.72 16.04 -5.71
CA SER A 160 13.43 17.00 -6.77
C SER A 160 13.14 18.40 -6.22
N GLY A 161 13.68 19.43 -6.85
CA GLY A 161 13.36 20.83 -6.52
C GLY A 161 13.66 21.21 -5.06
N LEU A 162 14.75 20.74 -4.50
CA LEU A 162 15.19 21.08 -3.13
C LEU A 162 15.58 22.55 -2.98
N ASP A 163 15.92 23.20 -4.08
CA ASP A 163 16.29 24.60 -4.20
C ASP A 163 15.10 25.55 -4.28
N LYS A 164 13.89 25.02 -4.40
CA LYS A 164 12.69 25.84 -4.49
C LYS A 164 12.31 26.43 -3.13
N GLU A 165 11.97 27.69 -3.16
CA GLU A 165 11.37 28.39 -2.04
C GLU A 165 10.16 27.62 -1.51
N HIS A 166 10.08 27.45 -0.20
CA HIS A 166 9.05 26.67 0.50
C HIS A 166 9.19 25.14 0.49
N ALA A 167 10.30 24.56 0.01
CA ALA A 167 10.55 23.15 0.19
C ALA A 167 10.81 22.82 1.67
N VAL A 168 9.89 22.12 2.32
CA VAL A 168 10.11 21.60 3.68
C VAL A 168 11.07 20.42 3.59
N LEU A 169 12.24 20.53 4.19
CA LEU A 169 13.30 19.52 4.13
C LEU A 169 13.28 18.62 5.38
N ALA A 170 13.70 17.38 5.19
CA ALA A 170 14.01 16.47 6.27
C ALA A 170 15.20 16.98 7.10
N SER A 171 15.38 16.44 8.30
CA SER A 171 16.48 16.80 9.21
C SER A 171 17.88 16.63 8.61
N ASP A 172 18.01 15.77 7.59
CA ASP A 172 19.28 15.57 6.87
C ASP A 172 19.55 16.62 5.77
N GLY A 173 18.62 17.54 5.53
CA GLY A 173 18.71 18.59 4.51
C GLY A 173 18.77 18.10 3.06
N LYS A 174 18.66 16.79 2.83
CA LYS A 174 18.90 16.16 1.52
C LYS A 174 17.64 15.70 0.82
N ARG A 175 16.50 15.79 1.48
CA ARG A 175 15.22 15.31 0.99
C ARG A 175 14.11 16.27 1.40
N ARG A 176 13.13 16.45 0.53
CA ARG A 176 11.90 17.14 0.91
C ARG A 176 10.94 16.17 1.61
N LEU A 177 10.10 16.70 2.50
CA LEU A 177 9.13 15.94 3.27
C LEU A 177 7.74 15.85 2.64
N THR A 178 7.46 16.79 1.72
CA THR A 178 6.15 16.88 1.07
C THR A 178 6.35 16.78 -0.44
N ALA A 179 5.54 15.96 -1.11
CA ALA A 179 5.55 15.88 -2.56
C ALA A 179 5.24 17.25 -3.17
N PRO A 180 5.82 17.58 -4.35
CA PRO A 180 5.40 18.76 -5.09
C PRO A 180 3.91 18.64 -5.41
N PRO A 181 3.11 19.70 -5.21
CA PRO A 181 1.70 19.67 -5.56
C PRO A 181 1.55 19.45 -7.07
N TRP A 182 0.64 18.57 -7.43
CA TRP A 182 0.21 18.43 -8.80
C TRP A 182 -0.64 19.66 -9.16
N ARG A 183 -0.31 20.28 -10.28
CA ARG A 183 -1.08 21.40 -10.80
C ARG A 183 -1.61 20.97 -12.17
N THR A 184 -2.92 21.00 -12.32
CA THR A 184 -3.53 20.98 -13.65
C THR A 184 -3.03 22.21 -14.41
N ASN A 185 -2.54 22.04 -15.62
CA ASN A 185 -2.22 23.15 -16.51
C ASN A 185 -3.51 23.80 -17.06
N ASN A 186 -4.55 23.87 -16.25
CA ASN A 186 -5.70 24.70 -16.54
C ASN A 186 -5.33 26.16 -16.28
N THR A 187 -4.69 26.78 -17.25
CA THR A 187 -4.87 28.21 -17.47
C THR A 187 -6.34 28.41 -17.71
N GLU A 188 -7.05 28.89 -16.69
CA GLU A 188 -8.32 29.51 -16.88
C GLU A 188 -8.14 30.62 -17.94
N SER A 189 -8.75 30.41 -19.09
CA SER A 189 -8.98 31.44 -20.10
C SER A 189 -10.27 32.19 -19.78
#